data_e16a8d5b63ebc87891cef956e88e3532
#
_entry.id   e16a8d5b63ebc87891cef956e88e3532
#
_cell.length_a   1.000
_cell.length_b   1.000
_cell.length_c   1.000
_cell.angle_alpha   90.00
_cell.angle_beta   90.00
_cell.angle_gamma   90.00
#
_symmetry.space_group_name_H-M   'P 1'
#
loop_
_entity.id
_entity.type
_entity.pdbx_description
1 polymer ?
#
loop_
_entity_poly.entity_id
_entity_poly.type
_entity_poly.pdbx_seq_one_letter_code
_entity_poly.pdbx_strand_id
1 'polypeptide(L)'
;PGVCYRRSDGTTQLTPGRPNIRDLDELPYPAWDLLPLDIYFANSASLYSEEGFTSKRRIDVNGSFGCSLICRYCWHLGTTGDMLIQENEDGVRDVRFTYGRNIRYHSPRYIVDMVKSLVGKHQVDFVSFIDENLMTMDASSKRTWLTELSEMWIREGLQPTCRRDGVPHDENCRGVHWSGT
;
A
#
# COMPACT_ATOMS: atom_id res chain seq x y z
N PRO A 1 13.28 -10.90 -15.87
CA PRO A 1 12.01 -11.61 -15.93
C PRO A 1 10.84 -10.63 -15.78
N GLY A 2 9.66 -10.95 -16.39
CA GLY A 2 8.46 -10.12 -16.29
C GLY A 2 8.53 -8.81 -17.08
N VAL A 3 9.34 -8.71 -18.12
CA VAL A 3 9.51 -7.52 -18.95
C VAL A 3 9.06 -7.81 -20.38
N CYS A 4 8.31 -6.86 -20.95
CA CYS A 4 7.98 -6.82 -22.37
C CYS A 4 8.78 -5.70 -23.03
N TYR A 5 9.49 -5.98 -24.10
CA TYR A 5 10.28 -4.98 -24.81
C TYR A 5 10.26 -5.23 -26.33
N ARG A 6 10.51 -4.18 -27.09
CA ARG A 6 10.65 -4.26 -28.54
C ARG A 6 12.11 -4.50 -28.91
N ARG A 7 12.35 -5.51 -29.74
CA ARG A 7 13.67 -5.78 -30.34
C ARG A 7 13.99 -4.79 -31.47
N SER A 8 15.26 -4.78 -31.88
CA SER A 8 15.74 -3.94 -32.99
C SER A 8 15.09 -4.28 -34.34
N ASP A 9 14.64 -5.53 -34.51
CA ASP A 9 13.91 -5.99 -35.70
C ASP A 9 12.41 -5.62 -35.68
N GLY A 10 11.95 -4.88 -34.66
CA GLY A 10 10.58 -4.45 -34.50
C GLY A 10 9.65 -5.47 -33.83
N THR A 11 10.12 -6.70 -33.57
CA THR A 11 9.34 -7.73 -32.88
C THR A 11 9.22 -7.46 -31.39
N THR A 12 8.13 -7.92 -30.77
CA THR A 12 7.94 -7.82 -29.32
C THR A 12 8.46 -9.08 -28.64
N GLN A 13 9.30 -8.90 -27.62
CA GLN A 13 9.80 -9.98 -26.78
C GLN A 13 9.21 -9.89 -25.40
N LEU A 14 8.63 -10.98 -24.93
CA LEU A 14 8.18 -11.16 -23.55
C LEU A 14 9.15 -12.12 -22.83
N THR A 15 9.70 -11.68 -21.71
CA THR A 15 10.55 -12.54 -20.88
C THR A 15 9.70 -13.44 -19.96
N PRO A 16 10.24 -14.56 -19.45
CA PRO A 16 9.52 -15.37 -18.46
C PRO A 16 9.01 -14.55 -17.29
N GLY A 17 7.90 -14.94 -16.71
CA GLY A 17 7.33 -14.31 -15.51
C GLY A 17 8.33 -14.28 -14.36
N ARG A 18 8.24 -13.27 -13.50
CA ARG A 18 9.01 -13.21 -12.26
C ARG A 18 8.16 -13.76 -11.13
N PRO A 19 8.71 -14.61 -10.24
CA PRO A 19 8.00 -14.97 -9.01
C PRO A 19 7.68 -13.75 -8.18
N ASN A 20 6.55 -13.78 -7.49
CA ASN A 20 6.21 -12.74 -6.54
C ASN A 20 7.21 -12.70 -5.38
N ILE A 21 7.58 -11.49 -4.95
CA ILE A 21 8.36 -11.27 -3.74
C ILE A 21 7.52 -11.74 -2.57
N ARG A 22 8.00 -12.67 -1.78
CA ARG A 22 7.27 -13.29 -0.67
C ARG A 22 7.33 -12.44 0.59
N ASP A 23 8.52 -12.01 0.94
CA ASP A 23 8.76 -11.12 2.08
C ASP A 23 8.80 -9.68 1.58
N LEU A 24 7.77 -8.91 1.87
CA LEU A 24 7.69 -7.53 1.43
C LEU A 24 8.64 -6.61 2.21
N ASP A 25 9.08 -7.03 3.40
CA ASP A 25 10.01 -6.23 4.22
C ASP A 25 11.42 -6.18 3.62
N GLU A 26 11.74 -7.05 2.65
CA GLU A 26 12.97 -6.94 1.85
C GLU A 26 12.95 -5.74 0.89
N LEU A 27 11.78 -5.15 0.63
CA LEU A 27 11.66 -3.99 -0.25
C LEU A 27 12.11 -2.73 0.49
N PRO A 28 12.87 -1.84 -0.19
CA PRO A 28 13.14 -0.52 0.38
C PRO A 28 11.85 0.29 0.50
N TYR A 29 11.85 1.28 1.37
CA TYR A 29 10.76 2.25 1.40
C TYR A 29 10.64 2.96 0.05
N PRO A 30 9.41 3.35 -0.37
CA PRO A 30 9.25 4.17 -1.55
C PRO A 30 10.11 5.43 -1.48
N ALA A 31 10.66 5.83 -2.61
CA ALA A 31 11.58 6.96 -2.71
C ALA A 31 10.81 8.30 -2.77
N TRP A 32 10.09 8.62 -1.70
CA TRP A 32 9.33 9.88 -1.61
C TRP A 32 10.19 11.13 -1.79
N ASP A 33 11.48 11.06 -1.45
CA ASP A 33 12.42 12.15 -1.64
C ASP A 33 12.59 12.58 -3.12
N LEU A 34 12.21 11.71 -4.05
CA LEU A 34 12.24 11.99 -5.49
C LEU A 34 10.95 12.66 -6.01
N LEU A 35 9.94 12.79 -5.16
CA LEU A 35 8.65 13.38 -5.51
C LEU A 35 8.54 14.82 -5.00
N PRO A 36 7.89 15.73 -5.74
CA PRO A 36 7.60 17.08 -5.28
C PRO A 36 6.45 17.06 -4.26
N LEU A 37 6.67 16.49 -3.07
CA LEU A 37 5.64 16.20 -2.07
C LEU A 37 4.85 17.44 -1.65
N ASP A 38 5.47 18.63 -1.61
CA ASP A 38 4.76 19.85 -1.23
C ASP A 38 3.61 20.20 -2.21
N ILE A 39 3.77 19.85 -3.50
CA ILE A 39 2.69 20.00 -4.48
C ILE A 39 1.56 18.99 -4.19
N TYR A 40 1.90 17.75 -3.87
CA TYR A 40 0.92 16.72 -3.51
C TYR A 40 0.17 17.09 -2.23
N PHE A 41 0.86 17.57 -1.21
CA PHE A 41 0.23 17.98 0.05
C PHE A 41 -0.70 19.18 -0.14
N ALA A 42 -0.29 20.19 -0.90
CA ALA A 42 -1.13 21.34 -1.22
C ALA A 42 -2.42 20.93 -1.94
N ASN A 43 -2.33 20.00 -2.90
CA ASN A 43 -3.47 19.49 -3.64
C ASN A 43 -4.39 18.62 -2.76
N SER A 44 -3.82 17.76 -1.92
CA SER A 44 -4.57 16.87 -1.03
C SER A 44 -5.41 17.66 -0.02
N ALA A 45 -4.87 18.73 0.54
CA ALA A 45 -5.59 19.58 1.50
C ALA A 45 -6.88 20.18 0.93
N SER A 46 -6.95 20.38 -0.39
CA SER A 46 -8.14 20.94 -1.05
C SER A 46 -9.18 19.87 -1.45
N LEU A 47 -8.76 18.64 -1.67
CA LEU A 47 -9.61 17.56 -2.21
C LEU A 47 -10.26 16.70 -1.12
N TYR A 48 -9.64 16.60 0.04
CA TYR A 48 -10.04 15.68 1.10
C TYR A 48 -10.38 16.38 2.42
N SER A 49 -10.89 17.60 2.36
CA SER A 49 -11.51 18.24 3.52
C SER A 49 -12.87 17.59 3.81
N GLU A 50 -12.86 16.29 4.16
CA GLU A 50 -14.02 15.70 4.80
C GLU A 50 -14.24 16.39 6.14
N GLU A 51 -15.48 16.72 6.44
CA GLU A 51 -15.89 17.38 7.67
C GLU A 51 -15.24 16.69 8.88
N GLY A 52 -14.33 17.39 9.55
CA GLY A 52 -13.64 16.94 10.74
C GLY A 52 -12.20 16.43 10.55
N PHE A 53 -11.67 16.40 9.33
CA PHE A 53 -10.29 15.98 9.07
C PHE A 53 -9.51 17.06 8.31
N THR A 54 -8.76 17.88 9.02
CA THR A 54 -7.83 18.86 8.45
C THR A 54 -6.39 18.32 8.50
N SER A 55 -6.12 17.27 7.72
CA SER A 55 -4.74 16.85 7.47
C SER A 55 -4.08 17.84 6.51
N LYS A 56 -2.88 18.29 6.85
CA LYS A 56 -2.08 19.18 6.00
C LYS A 56 -1.11 18.39 5.12
N ARG A 57 -0.65 17.23 5.58
CA ARG A 57 0.41 16.44 4.94
C ARG A 57 0.06 14.96 4.93
N ARG A 58 -0.94 14.63 4.10
CA ARG A 58 -1.41 13.26 3.91
C ARG A 58 -0.54 12.52 2.90
N ILE A 59 -0.27 11.27 3.18
CA ILE A 59 0.36 10.34 2.24
C ILE A 59 -0.39 9.01 2.20
N ASP A 60 -0.47 8.45 1.01
CA ASP A 60 -1.05 7.13 0.80
C ASP A 60 0.08 6.09 0.83
N VAL A 61 -0.15 4.99 1.56
CA VAL A 61 0.79 3.88 1.69
C VAL A 61 0.07 2.57 1.41
N ASN A 62 0.85 1.59 0.96
CA ASN A 62 0.34 0.23 0.74
C ASN A 62 1.02 -0.71 1.74
N GLY A 63 0.25 -1.39 2.57
CA GLY A 63 0.75 -2.34 3.56
C GLY A 63 0.74 -3.77 3.05
N SER A 64 -0.02 -4.06 1.99
CA SER A 64 -0.21 -5.43 1.49
C SER A 64 -0.46 -5.50 -0.01
N PHE A 65 -0.42 -6.71 -0.53
CA PHE A 65 -0.88 -7.07 -1.86
C PHE A 65 -1.77 -8.30 -1.78
N GLY A 66 -2.90 -8.26 -2.46
CA GLY A 66 -3.91 -9.31 -2.46
C GLY A 66 -4.98 -9.11 -1.40
N CYS A 67 -6.11 -9.75 -1.60
CA CYS A 67 -7.30 -9.60 -0.75
C CYS A 67 -7.84 -10.97 -0.32
N SER A 68 -8.31 -11.07 0.91
CA SER A 68 -8.92 -12.30 1.44
C SER A 68 -10.35 -12.52 0.96
N LEU A 69 -11.00 -11.50 0.39
CA LEU A 69 -12.37 -11.55 -0.09
C LEU A 69 -12.45 -12.02 -1.54
N ILE A 70 -13.57 -12.64 -1.92
CA ILE A 70 -13.84 -13.09 -3.29
C ILE A 70 -15.08 -12.34 -3.80
N CYS A 71 -14.93 -11.04 -4.01
CA CYS A 71 -16.01 -10.21 -4.53
C CYS A 71 -16.21 -10.46 -6.03
N ARG A 72 -17.44 -10.81 -6.44
CA ARG A 72 -17.74 -11.17 -7.83
C ARG A 72 -17.52 -10.05 -8.85
N TYR A 73 -17.54 -8.80 -8.42
CA TYR A 73 -17.32 -7.61 -9.25
C TYR A 73 -15.87 -7.12 -9.25
N CYS A 74 -14.99 -7.73 -8.44
CA CYS A 74 -13.63 -7.28 -8.26
C CYS A 74 -12.70 -8.00 -9.24
N TRP A 75 -11.98 -7.23 -10.06
CA TRP A 75 -11.00 -7.74 -11.01
C TRP A 75 -9.66 -8.13 -10.38
N HIS A 76 -9.38 -7.71 -9.14
CA HIS A 76 -8.13 -7.98 -8.44
C HIS A 76 -7.77 -9.46 -8.35
N LEU A 77 -8.75 -10.33 -8.18
CA LEU A 77 -8.52 -11.78 -8.13
C LEU A 77 -7.85 -12.32 -9.39
N GLY A 78 -8.05 -11.65 -10.53
CA GLY A 78 -7.42 -12.03 -11.79
C GLY A 78 -5.96 -11.60 -11.91
N THR A 79 -5.44 -10.72 -11.02
CA THR A 79 -4.10 -10.13 -11.12
C THR A 79 -3.21 -10.41 -9.92
N THR A 80 -3.72 -11.01 -8.86
CA THR A 80 -2.97 -11.30 -7.63
C THR A 80 -2.22 -12.63 -7.67
N GLY A 81 -2.52 -13.50 -8.64
CA GLY A 81 -1.84 -14.77 -8.86
C GLY A 81 -0.44 -14.61 -9.49
N ASP A 82 0.26 -15.72 -9.65
CA ASP A 82 1.50 -15.72 -10.40
C ASP A 82 1.21 -15.56 -11.90
N MET A 83 1.96 -14.72 -12.55
CA MET A 83 1.82 -14.48 -13.99
C MET A 83 2.32 -15.68 -14.79
N LEU A 84 1.45 -16.25 -15.60
CA LEU A 84 1.75 -17.31 -16.55
C LEU A 84 1.73 -16.73 -17.96
N ILE A 85 2.73 -17.10 -18.75
CA ILE A 85 2.78 -16.80 -20.17
C ILE A 85 2.52 -18.11 -20.89
N GLN A 86 1.42 -18.17 -21.63
CA GLN A 86 1.04 -19.30 -22.45
C GLN A 86 1.14 -18.89 -23.93
N GLU A 87 1.75 -19.74 -24.75
CA GLU A 87 1.75 -19.58 -26.19
C GLU A 87 0.66 -20.50 -26.76
N ASN A 88 -0.26 -19.94 -27.54
CA ASN A 88 -1.30 -20.71 -28.20
C ASN A 88 -0.77 -21.36 -29.49
N GLU A 89 -1.59 -22.17 -30.17
CA GLU A 89 -1.23 -22.89 -31.39
C GLU A 89 -0.84 -21.95 -32.54
N ASP A 90 -1.29 -20.72 -32.52
CA ASP A 90 -0.98 -19.69 -33.51
C ASP A 90 0.30 -18.90 -33.19
N GLY A 91 1.03 -19.27 -32.14
CA GLY A 91 2.24 -18.60 -31.69
C GLY A 91 1.97 -17.26 -30.96
N VAL A 92 0.72 -16.95 -30.67
CA VAL A 92 0.35 -15.77 -29.89
C VAL A 92 0.53 -16.07 -28.41
N ARG A 93 1.26 -15.19 -27.72
CA ARG A 93 1.49 -15.29 -26.29
C ARG A 93 0.39 -14.58 -25.51
N ASP A 94 -0.32 -15.32 -24.69
CA ASP A 94 -1.35 -14.83 -23.78
C ASP A 94 -0.80 -14.77 -22.35
N VAL A 95 -1.19 -13.73 -21.62
CA VAL A 95 -0.83 -13.56 -20.21
C VAL A 95 -2.02 -13.95 -19.35
N ARG A 96 -1.81 -14.91 -18.51
CA ARG A 96 -2.81 -15.35 -17.53
C ARG A 96 -2.21 -15.30 -16.13
N PHE A 97 -3.07 -15.18 -15.15
CA PHE A 97 -2.68 -15.26 -13.75
C PHE A 97 -3.24 -16.54 -13.15
N THR A 98 -2.44 -17.20 -12.30
CA THR A 98 -2.93 -18.34 -11.54
C THR A 98 -4.05 -17.87 -10.61
N TYR A 99 -5.05 -18.72 -10.42
CA TYR A 99 -6.10 -18.45 -9.45
C TYR A 99 -5.53 -18.63 -8.04
N GLY A 100 -5.02 -17.54 -7.48
CA GLY A 100 -4.42 -17.57 -6.15
C GLY A 100 -4.53 -16.19 -5.49
N ARG A 101 -4.84 -16.20 -4.19
CA ARG A 101 -4.96 -14.95 -3.43
C ARG A 101 -3.62 -14.26 -3.21
N ASN A 102 -2.51 -14.99 -3.27
CA ASN A 102 -1.12 -14.54 -3.10
C ASN A 102 -0.97 -13.37 -2.11
N ILE A 103 -1.64 -13.49 -0.96
CA ILE A 103 -1.64 -12.45 0.06
C ILE A 103 -0.23 -12.31 0.64
N ARG A 104 0.30 -11.12 0.55
CA ARG A 104 1.61 -10.73 1.06
C ARG A 104 1.46 -9.39 1.74
N TYR A 105 2.13 -9.17 2.85
CA TYR A 105 2.02 -7.93 3.61
C TYR A 105 3.32 -7.60 4.32
N HIS A 106 3.52 -6.33 4.58
CA HIS A 106 4.60 -5.85 5.42
C HIS A 106 4.33 -6.17 6.88
N SER A 107 5.39 -6.36 7.66
CA SER A 107 5.26 -6.49 9.11
C SER A 107 4.80 -5.16 9.73
N PRO A 108 4.15 -5.19 10.90
CA PRO A 108 3.84 -3.99 11.66
C PRO A 108 5.07 -3.12 11.94
N ARG A 109 6.23 -3.75 12.16
CA ARG A 109 7.50 -3.03 12.38
C ARG A 109 7.92 -2.23 11.15
N TYR A 110 7.88 -2.85 9.98
CA TYR A 110 8.21 -2.16 8.73
C TYR A 110 7.33 -0.91 8.54
N ILE A 111 6.01 -1.06 8.73
CA ILE A 111 5.06 0.05 8.58
C ILE A 111 5.35 1.17 9.58
N VAL A 112 5.56 0.85 10.85
CA VAL A 112 5.84 1.86 11.88
C VAL A 112 7.14 2.60 11.59
N ASP A 113 8.21 1.90 11.23
CA ASP A 113 9.51 2.52 10.92
C ASP A 113 9.43 3.38 9.65
N MET A 114 8.68 2.95 8.64
CA MET A 114 8.38 3.73 7.44
C MET A 114 7.65 5.04 7.79
N VAL A 115 6.60 4.96 8.61
CA VAL A 115 5.82 6.13 9.03
C VAL A 115 6.67 7.08 9.88
N LYS A 116 7.51 6.57 10.78
CA LYS A 116 8.48 7.40 11.53
C LYS A 116 9.42 8.16 10.60
N SER A 117 9.89 7.51 9.54
CA SER A 117 10.71 8.16 8.52
C SER A 117 9.95 9.26 7.79
N LEU A 118 8.67 9.02 7.43
CA LEU A 118 7.81 10.01 6.80
C LEU A 118 7.54 11.22 7.71
N VAL A 119 7.28 10.98 8.98
CA VAL A 119 7.10 12.05 9.97
C VAL A 119 8.38 12.86 10.12
N GLY A 120 9.52 12.20 10.29
CA GLY A 120 10.80 12.86 10.51
C GLY A 120 11.30 13.68 9.32
N LYS A 121 11.12 13.17 8.09
CA LYS A 121 11.61 13.81 6.87
C LYS A 121 10.59 14.77 6.23
N HIS A 122 9.33 14.43 6.29
CA HIS A 122 8.29 15.10 5.50
C HIS A 122 7.14 15.66 6.34
N GLN A 123 7.22 15.60 7.67
CA GLN A 123 6.22 16.08 8.63
C GLN A 123 4.80 15.57 8.29
N VAL A 124 4.68 14.32 7.89
CA VAL A 124 3.41 13.68 7.60
C VAL A 124 2.56 13.60 8.87
N ASP A 125 1.31 14.03 8.78
CA ASP A 125 0.34 14.03 9.88
C ASP A 125 -0.83 13.05 9.65
N PHE A 126 -0.93 12.49 8.46
CA PHE A 126 -1.95 11.51 8.11
C PHE A 126 -1.42 10.44 7.15
N VAL A 127 -1.70 9.19 7.45
CA VAL A 127 -1.39 8.05 6.59
C VAL A 127 -2.68 7.35 6.17
N SER A 128 -2.89 7.21 4.88
CA SER A 128 -4.00 6.43 4.31
C SER A 128 -3.49 5.11 3.79
N PHE A 129 -3.99 4.01 4.35
CA PHE A 129 -3.73 2.68 3.81
C PHE A 129 -4.67 2.45 2.63
N ILE A 130 -4.09 2.36 1.44
CA ILE A 130 -4.82 2.12 0.17
C ILE A 130 -4.83 0.64 -0.23
N ASP A 131 -4.76 -0.22 0.76
CA ASP A 131 -4.86 -1.67 0.57
C ASP A 131 -6.22 -2.05 -0.01
N GLU A 132 -6.28 -3.14 -0.75
CA GLU A 132 -7.56 -3.67 -1.25
C GLU A 132 -8.53 -4.01 -0.12
N ASN A 133 -8.00 -4.39 1.03
CA ASN A 133 -8.72 -4.58 2.28
C ASN A 133 -7.71 -4.71 3.42
N LEU A 134 -7.63 -3.71 4.28
CA LEU A 134 -6.71 -3.66 5.42
C LEU A 134 -6.88 -4.86 6.36
N MET A 135 -8.11 -5.34 6.54
CA MET A 135 -8.40 -6.50 7.40
C MET A 135 -7.83 -7.82 6.86
N THR A 136 -7.37 -7.85 5.61
CA THR A 136 -6.71 -9.03 5.03
C THR A 136 -5.42 -9.39 5.76
N MET A 137 -4.65 -8.40 6.18
CA MET A 137 -3.42 -8.62 6.96
C MET A 137 -3.73 -9.25 8.30
N ASP A 138 -4.75 -8.75 9.00
CA ASP A 138 -5.18 -9.29 10.28
C ASP A 138 -5.72 -10.73 10.15
N ALA A 139 -6.57 -10.98 9.17
CA ALA A 139 -7.09 -12.31 8.89
C ALA A 139 -5.99 -13.33 8.53
N SER A 140 -4.94 -12.88 7.83
CA SER A 140 -3.83 -13.73 7.39
C SER A 140 -2.79 -13.98 8.48
N SER A 141 -2.70 -13.11 9.49
CA SER A 141 -1.76 -13.18 10.62
C SER A 141 -2.36 -13.77 11.90
N LYS A 142 -3.43 -14.56 11.80
CA LYS A 142 -4.18 -15.11 12.95
C LYS A 142 -4.77 -14.01 13.86
N ARG A 143 -5.09 -12.85 13.29
CA ARG A 143 -5.70 -11.69 13.95
C ARG A 143 -4.78 -10.99 14.97
N THR A 144 -3.49 -10.92 14.67
CA THR A 144 -2.51 -10.24 15.53
C THR A 144 -1.96 -8.96 14.88
N TRP A 145 -2.02 -8.82 13.56
CA TRP A 145 -1.33 -7.77 12.83
C TRP A 145 -1.76 -6.36 13.25
N LEU A 146 -3.07 -6.10 13.32
CA LEU A 146 -3.59 -4.79 13.74
C LEU A 146 -3.29 -4.48 15.21
N THR A 147 -3.34 -5.50 16.08
CA THR A 147 -2.98 -5.35 17.49
C THR A 147 -1.53 -4.96 17.62
N GLU A 148 -0.62 -5.69 16.98
CA GLU A 148 0.82 -5.41 16.97
C GLU A 148 1.13 -4.03 16.39
N LEU A 149 0.48 -3.65 15.27
CA LEU A 149 0.63 -2.33 14.69
C LEU A 149 0.22 -1.23 15.68
N SER A 150 -0.95 -1.38 16.30
CA SER A 150 -1.48 -0.38 17.23
C SER A 150 -0.60 -0.23 18.48
N GLU A 151 -0.14 -1.34 19.07
CA GLU A 151 0.76 -1.32 20.21
C GLU A 151 2.10 -0.66 19.87
N MET A 152 2.68 -0.98 18.70
CA MET A 152 3.91 -0.34 18.23
C MET A 152 3.70 1.15 17.95
N TRP A 153 2.57 1.52 17.33
CA TRP A 153 2.24 2.92 17.04
C TRP A 153 2.20 3.76 18.30
N ILE A 154 1.54 3.24 19.35
CA ILE A 154 1.47 3.90 20.66
C ILE A 154 2.86 3.99 21.30
N ARG A 155 3.60 2.89 21.34
CA ARG A 155 4.92 2.81 21.96
C ARG A 155 5.94 3.76 21.30
N GLU A 156 5.86 3.94 20.00
CA GLU A 156 6.75 4.81 19.25
C GLU A 156 6.29 6.28 19.24
N GLY A 157 5.23 6.63 19.96
CA GLY A 157 4.76 8.00 20.12
C GLY A 157 4.07 8.57 18.88
N LEU A 158 3.58 7.70 17.98
CA LEU A 158 2.85 8.11 16.78
C LEU A 158 1.37 8.38 17.05
N GLN A 159 0.87 8.04 18.23
CA GLN A 159 -0.54 8.22 18.58
C GLN A 159 -0.94 9.71 18.53
N PRO A 160 -2.06 10.05 17.86
CA PRO A 160 -2.61 11.39 17.89
C PRO A 160 -2.94 11.86 19.31
N THR A 161 -2.64 13.12 19.61
CA THR A 161 -2.93 13.72 20.92
C THR A 161 -4.31 14.37 21.00
N CYS A 162 -4.97 14.60 19.87
CA CYS A 162 -6.32 15.12 19.85
C CYS A 162 -7.35 14.05 20.25
N ARG A 163 -8.40 14.46 20.95
CA ARG A 163 -9.54 13.59 21.27
C ARG A 163 -10.49 13.53 20.07
N ARG A 164 -10.95 12.34 19.76
CA ARG A 164 -11.82 12.06 18.60
C ARG A 164 -13.31 12.25 18.85
N ASP A 165 -13.72 12.76 19.99
CA ASP A 165 -15.14 12.83 20.40
C ASP A 165 -15.91 13.95 19.66
N GLY A 166 -15.95 13.88 18.33
CA GLY A 166 -16.69 14.82 17.49
C GLY A 166 -16.11 16.24 17.42
N VAL A 167 -14.90 16.43 17.92
CA VAL A 167 -14.20 17.72 17.83
C VAL A 167 -13.31 17.70 16.59
N PRO A 168 -13.30 18.79 15.78
CA PRO A 168 -12.35 18.93 14.69
C PRO A 168 -10.91 18.68 15.14
N HIS A 169 -10.08 18.15 14.25
CA HIS A 169 -8.66 17.98 14.50
C HIS A 169 -8.03 19.30 14.99
N ASP A 170 -7.49 19.28 16.19
CA ASP A 170 -6.84 20.44 16.78
C ASP A 170 -5.56 20.77 16.00
N GLU A 171 -5.35 22.05 15.68
CA GLU A 171 -4.12 22.54 15.02
C GLU A 171 -2.84 22.18 15.81
N ASN A 172 -2.95 21.95 17.10
CA ASN A 172 -1.86 21.54 17.99
C ASN A 172 -1.75 20.02 18.15
N CYS A 173 -2.55 19.24 17.45
CA CYS A 173 -2.45 17.78 17.52
C CYS A 173 -1.08 17.32 17.06
N ARG A 174 -0.44 16.52 17.88
CA ARG A 174 0.79 15.81 17.56
C ARG A 174 0.46 14.36 17.27
N GLY A 175 1.32 13.73 16.49
CA GLY A 175 1.15 12.35 16.09
C GLY A 175 0.56 12.23 14.69
N VAL A 176 0.25 11.01 14.30
CA VAL A 176 -0.17 10.66 12.95
C VAL A 176 -1.52 9.96 13.00
N HIS A 177 -2.49 10.53 12.32
CA HIS A 177 -3.77 9.85 12.06
C HIS A 177 -3.60 8.83 10.94
N TRP A 178 -4.45 7.81 10.94
CA TRP A 178 -4.50 6.88 9.83
C TRP A 178 -5.92 6.42 9.52
N SER A 179 -6.15 6.04 8.28
CA SER A 179 -7.36 5.38 7.81
C SER A 179 -6.99 4.19 6.93
N GLY A 180 -7.93 3.28 6.74
CA GLY A 180 -7.79 2.15 5.82
C GLY A 180 -9.16 1.65 5.38
N THR A 181 -9.20 1.02 4.21
CA THR A 181 -10.39 0.40 3.59
C THR A 181 -10.44 -1.08 3.85
#